data_e275b41cabf698b8e70c3f424f5f109f
#
_entry.id   e275b41cabf698b8e70c3f424f5f109f
#
_cell.length_a   1.000
_cell.length_b   1.000
_cell.length_c   1.000
_cell.angle_alpha   90.00
_cell.angle_beta   90.00
_cell.angle_gamma   90.00
#
_symmetry.space_group_name_H-M   'P 1'
#
loop_
_entity.id
_entity.type
_entity.pdbx_description
1 polymer ?
#
loop_
_entity_poly.entity_id
_entity_poly.type
_entity_poly.pdbx_seq_one_letter_code
_entity_poly.pdbx_strand_id
1 'polypeptide(L)'
;MKKNIILFLIFVMFALAMTATAGMADTAATPAVTTESNAERDGDTVMINENGISTVKFDGKEMDWFRFGKKDGAKVVILPGVSLRSVMGAKDAVMGAYSRLAKDYDVYLFDRIRVFPEKYDVYDMAEDTLRAIHAIGLKDVNIMGVSQGSMMALVMALREPETVHSLMLCSPASRIDDPTTLETWRKLAEERNTPALMEAFGEKVYTPSFFEKNRDIILTLGDGASEQEYKNFVISLEGTEGFDCYEQLKEIRCPVLVIGASEDRVLGVQAAYDIIESLQCESFIYEGYGHGVYDEAPDYLTHIKAFLDEHNA
;
A
#
# COMPACT_ATOMS: atom_id res chain seq x y z
N MET A 1 -34.08 -8.27 12.20
CA MET A 1 -32.75 -8.03 12.74
C MET A 1 -31.76 -8.98 12.08
N LYS A 2 -31.27 -8.71 10.86
CA LYS A 2 -30.18 -9.42 10.16
C LYS A 2 -29.90 -8.68 8.82
N LYS A 3 -29.49 -7.39 8.86
CA LYS A 3 -29.15 -6.63 7.64
C LYS A 3 -27.94 -5.68 7.77
N ASN A 4 -27.16 -5.73 8.85
CA ASN A 4 -26.12 -4.73 9.11
C ASN A 4 -24.72 -5.30 9.34
N ILE A 5 -24.33 -6.44 8.73
CA ILE A 5 -22.98 -7.03 8.94
C ILE A 5 -22.16 -7.14 7.65
N ILE A 6 -22.64 -6.69 6.49
CA ILE A 6 -22.00 -6.95 5.20
C ILE A 6 -21.24 -5.71 4.65
N LEU A 7 -21.06 -4.65 5.40
CA LEU A 7 -20.47 -3.41 4.90
C LEU A 7 -19.00 -3.19 5.34
N PHE A 8 -18.23 -4.24 5.66
CA PHE A 8 -16.95 -4.04 6.36
C PHE A 8 -15.67 -4.52 5.64
N LEU A 9 -15.71 -4.95 4.39
CA LEU A 9 -14.61 -5.74 3.82
C LEU A 9 -14.13 -5.34 2.42
N ILE A 10 -14.09 -4.07 2.07
CA ILE A 10 -13.49 -3.65 0.78
C ILE A 10 -12.67 -2.39 1.03
N PHE A 11 -11.40 -2.55 1.52
CA PHE A 11 -10.84 -1.41 2.22
C PHE A 11 -9.39 -0.98 1.95
N VAL A 12 -8.66 -1.56 1.05
CA VAL A 12 -7.36 -1.01 0.63
C VAL A 12 -7.42 -0.36 -0.75
N MET A 13 -8.54 -0.53 -1.44
CA MET A 13 -8.78 0.06 -2.76
C MET A 13 -10.08 0.89 -2.85
N PHE A 14 -10.87 1.06 -1.75
CA PHE A 14 -12.24 1.54 -1.84
C PHE A 14 -12.56 2.72 -0.93
N ALA A 15 -12.54 3.89 -1.43
CA ALA A 15 -13.38 4.99 -0.94
C ALA A 15 -13.57 6.04 -2.01
N LEU A 16 -14.52 5.82 -2.91
CA LEU A 16 -15.13 6.93 -3.67
C LEU A 16 -16.43 6.50 -4.34
N ALA A 17 -17.48 6.29 -3.56
CA ALA A 17 -18.82 6.36 -4.09
C ALA A 17 -19.80 6.75 -2.99
N MET A 18 -19.78 8.00 -2.59
CA MET A 18 -20.94 8.74 -2.05
C MET A 18 -20.55 10.18 -1.72
N THR A 19 -20.55 11.07 -2.71
CA THR A 19 -21.04 12.45 -2.56
C THR A 19 -21.10 13.09 -3.96
N ALA A 20 -22.18 12.82 -4.66
CA ALA A 20 -22.60 13.66 -5.77
C ALA A 20 -24.07 14.02 -5.53
N THR A 21 -24.32 15.01 -4.68
CA THR A 21 -25.49 15.90 -4.83
C THR A 21 -25.27 17.17 -4.04
N ALA A 22 -25.37 18.25 -4.77
CA ALA A 22 -25.85 19.56 -4.40
C ALA A 22 -24.87 20.56 -3.78
N GLY A 23 -24.46 21.54 -4.56
CA GLY A 23 -24.95 22.89 -4.31
C GLY A 23 -23.93 23.89 -3.81
N MET A 24 -23.42 24.71 -4.77
CA MET A 24 -23.18 26.16 -4.67
C MET A 24 -22.28 26.71 -3.55
N ALA A 25 -21.17 27.22 -4.04
CA ALA A 25 -20.45 28.42 -3.63
C ALA A 25 -20.52 28.83 -2.14
N ASP A 26 -19.39 28.65 -1.48
CA ASP A 26 -18.98 29.67 -0.53
C ASP A 26 -17.45 29.82 -0.56
N THR A 27 -17.00 31.05 -0.41
CA THR A 27 -15.62 31.52 -0.54
C THR A 27 -14.71 30.80 0.45
N ALA A 28 -13.91 29.87 -0.07
CA ALA A 28 -12.94 29.13 0.72
C ALA A 28 -11.85 30.06 1.26
N ALA A 29 -11.85 30.25 2.56
CA ALA A 29 -10.65 30.67 3.28
C ALA A 29 -9.57 29.57 3.08
N THR A 30 -8.38 29.94 2.65
CA THR A 30 -7.23 29.04 2.53
C THR A 30 -6.98 28.40 3.90
N PRO A 31 -6.99 27.07 4.05
CA PRO A 31 -6.74 26.43 5.33
C PRO A 31 -5.34 26.79 5.83
N ALA A 32 -5.21 27.02 7.13
CA ALA A 32 -3.93 27.32 7.76
C ALA A 32 -3.01 26.10 7.63
N VAL A 33 -1.93 26.26 6.87
CA VAL A 33 -0.85 25.27 6.77
C VAL A 33 0.12 25.54 7.92
N THR A 34 0.21 24.61 8.87
CA THR A 34 1.30 24.63 9.86
C THR A 34 2.50 23.91 9.26
N THR A 35 3.60 24.64 9.07
CA THR A 35 4.90 24.08 8.72
C THR A 35 5.65 23.71 9.98
N GLU A 36 5.84 22.43 10.26
CA GLU A 36 6.81 21.96 11.25
C GLU A 36 8.08 21.54 10.50
N SER A 37 9.18 22.25 10.74
CA SER A 37 10.50 21.86 10.22
C SER A 37 11.21 20.99 11.26
N ASN A 38 11.07 19.67 11.13
CA ASN A 38 11.91 18.70 11.84
C ASN A 38 12.73 17.90 10.80
N ALA A 39 13.35 18.59 9.87
CA ALA A 39 14.10 17.95 8.81
C ALA A 39 15.51 17.57 9.30
N GLU A 40 15.87 16.28 9.24
CA GLU A 40 17.25 15.80 9.49
C GLU A 40 18.24 16.24 8.39
N ARG A 41 17.75 16.75 7.25
CA ARG A 41 18.56 17.36 6.18
C ARG A 41 18.04 18.73 5.80
N ASP A 42 18.96 19.62 5.53
CA ASP A 42 18.68 20.99 5.10
C ASP A 42 17.85 20.97 3.80
N GLY A 43 16.64 21.51 3.84
CA GLY A 43 15.75 21.61 2.68
C GLY A 43 14.48 20.72 2.69
N ASP A 44 14.35 19.76 3.61
CA ASP A 44 13.12 18.97 3.73
C ASP A 44 12.03 19.80 4.44
N THR A 45 10.80 19.66 3.99
CA THR A 45 9.66 20.38 4.58
C THR A 45 8.48 19.45 4.79
N VAL A 46 7.92 19.45 5.98
CA VAL A 46 6.69 18.72 6.33
C VAL A 46 5.54 19.71 6.43
N MET A 47 4.48 19.48 5.66
CA MET A 47 3.24 20.25 5.69
C MET A 47 2.12 19.36 6.22
N ILE A 48 1.47 19.79 7.31
CA ILE A 48 0.32 19.10 7.89
C ILE A 48 -0.94 19.89 7.51
N ASN A 49 -1.87 19.23 6.84
CA ASN A 49 -3.14 19.82 6.42
C ASN A 49 -4.27 19.47 7.42
N GLU A 50 -5.23 20.38 7.59
CA GLU A 50 -6.37 20.19 8.48
C GLU A 50 -7.26 18.99 8.10
N ASN A 51 -7.26 18.56 6.82
CA ASN A 51 -7.97 17.36 6.37
C ASN A 51 -7.29 16.05 6.82
N GLY A 52 -6.15 16.14 7.55
CA GLY A 52 -5.40 15.01 8.07
C GLY A 52 -4.56 14.26 7.03
N ILE A 53 -4.43 14.77 5.80
CA ILE A 53 -3.41 14.33 4.84
C ILE A 53 -2.26 15.32 4.92
N SER A 54 -1.06 14.81 5.13
CA SER A 54 0.17 15.57 5.22
C SER A 54 1.01 15.36 3.98
N THR A 55 1.91 16.29 3.69
CA THR A 55 2.85 16.19 2.57
C THR A 55 4.26 16.38 3.08
N VAL A 56 5.17 15.53 2.70
CA VAL A 56 6.61 15.73 2.87
C VAL A 56 7.21 16.12 1.52
N LYS A 57 8.10 17.12 1.54
CA LYS A 57 8.86 17.55 0.37
C LYS A 57 10.33 17.28 0.61
N PHE A 58 10.97 16.64 -0.34
CA PHE A 58 12.39 16.30 -0.33
C PHE A 58 12.92 16.21 -1.77
N ASP A 59 14.11 16.69 -2.02
CA ASP A 59 14.80 16.60 -3.32
C ASP A 59 13.94 17.02 -4.53
N GLY A 60 13.04 18.02 -4.34
CA GLY A 60 12.11 18.50 -5.36
C GLY A 60 10.89 17.58 -5.61
N LYS A 61 10.75 16.51 -4.84
CA LYS A 61 9.62 15.57 -4.86
C LYS A 61 8.61 15.90 -3.76
N GLU A 62 7.37 15.46 -3.94
CA GLU A 62 6.31 15.56 -2.93
C GLU A 62 5.69 14.17 -2.71
N MET A 63 5.57 13.76 -1.45
CA MET A 63 4.93 12.51 -1.05
C MET A 63 3.86 12.78 -0.01
N ASP A 64 2.67 12.23 -0.23
CA ASP A 64 1.55 12.37 0.68
C ASP A 64 1.47 11.19 1.65
N TRP A 65 1.06 11.49 2.88
CA TRP A 65 0.88 10.51 3.93
C TRP A 65 -0.19 10.95 4.92
N PHE A 66 -0.69 10.03 5.70
CA PHE A 66 -1.54 10.34 6.85
C PHE A 66 -1.23 9.43 8.04
N ARG A 67 -1.58 9.89 9.23
CA ARG A 67 -1.36 9.23 10.52
C ARG A 67 -2.67 9.06 11.25
N PHE A 68 -2.83 7.93 11.93
CA PHE A 68 -3.97 7.66 12.79
C PHE A 68 -3.60 6.65 13.89
N GLY A 69 -4.47 6.51 14.88
CA GLY A 69 -4.27 5.56 15.97
C GLY A 69 -3.58 6.16 17.19
N LYS A 70 -2.90 5.31 17.96
CA LYS A 70 -2.34 5.62 19.27
C LYS A 70 -0.96 6.28 19.12
N LYS A 71 -0.91 7.61 19.32
CA LYS A 71 0.29 8.44 19.08
C LYS A 71 1.59 7.98 19.75
N ASP A 72 1.48 7.30 20.91
CA ASP A 72 2.63 6.81 21.66
C ASP A 72 2.82 5.28 21.52
N GLY A 73 2.09 4.66 20.57
CA GLY A 73 2.25 3.25 20.23
C GLY A 73 3.50 2.98 19.39
N ALA A 74 3.88 1.71 19.27
CA ALA A 74 4.88 1.31 18.29
C ALA A 74 4.39 1.70 16.88
N LYS A 75 5.31 2.12 16.03
CA LYS A 75 5.00 2.70 14.72
C LYS A 75 4.79 1.61 13.69
N VAL A 76 3.68 1.70 12.96
CA VAL A 76 3.37 0.82 11.83
C VAL A 76 3.25 1.67 10.57
N VAL A 77 4.10 1.42 9.61
CA VAL A 77 4.08 2.05 8.28
C VAL A 77 3.40 1.12 7.30
N ILE A 78 2.32 1.56 6.68
CA ILE A 78 1.59 0.80 5.65
C ILE A 78 2.03 1.30 4.27
N LEU A 79 2.46 0.38 3.43
CA LEU A 79 2.82 0.59 2.03
C LEU A 79 1.80 -0.13 1.13
N PRO A 80 0.97 0.60 0.38
CA PRO A 80 -0.06 0.00 -0.47
C PRO A 80 0.53 -0.73 -1.68
N GLY A 81 -0.24 -1.60 -2.30
CA GLY A 81 0.04 -2.19 -3.60
C GLY A 81 -0.01 -1.17 -4.74
N VAL A 82 0.18 -1.63 -5.97
CA VAL A 82 -0.02 -0.78 -7.15
C VAL A 82 -1.49 -0.36 -7.26
N SER A 83 -1.74 0.88 -7.57
CA SER A 83 -3.10 1.42 -7.75
C SER A 83 -3.11 2.50 -8.82
N LEU A 84 -4.20 2.59 -9.61
CA LEU A 84 -4.36 3.61 -10.64
C LEU A 84 -4.49 5.00 -10.02
N ARG A 85 -5.18 5.11 -8.89
CA ARG A 85 -5.41 6.37 -8.19
C ARG A 85 -4.63 6.44 -6.88
N SER A 86 -4.36 7.66 -6.44
CA SER A 86 -3.76 7.90 -5.13
C SER A 86 -4.61 7.31 -4.01
N VAL A 87 -3.98 6.58 -3.10
CA VAL A 87 -4.63 5.99 -1.92
C VAL A 87 -5.09 7.05 -0.92
N MET A 88 -4.63 8.28 -1.04
CA MET A 88 -5.05 9.39 -0.17
C MET A 88 -6.55 9.68 -0.27
N GLY A 89 -7.17 9.44 -1.43
CA GLY A 89 -8.62 9.51 -1.60
C GLY A 89 -9.40 8.50 -0.77
N ALA A 90 -8.76 7.42 -0.35
CA ALA A 90 -9.33 6.34 0.46
C ALA A 90 -9.06 6.48 1.96
N LYS A 91 -8.52 7.59 2.44
CA LYS A 91 -8.04 7.78 3.82
C LYS A 91 -9.02 7.28 4.89
N ASP A 92 -10.28 7.75 4.87
CA ASP A 92 -11.25 7.41 5.92
C ASP A 92 -11.61 5.93 5.92
N ALA A 93 -11.60 5.36 4.77
CA ALA A 93 -11.84 3.97 4.55
C ALA A 93 -10.68 3.10 5.08
N VAL A 94 -9.45 3.46 4.78
CA VAL A 94 -8.25 2.80 5.32
C VAL A 94 -8.25 2.90 6.85
N MET A 95 -8.51 4.07 7.42
CA MET A 95 -8.61 4.25 8.88
C MET A 95 -9.65 3.33 9.50
N GLY A 96 -10.79 3.14 8.84
CA GLY A 96 -11.83 2.20 9.25
C GLY A 96 -11.35 0.75 9.24
N ALA A 97 -10.72 0.32 8.15
CA ALA A 97 -10.21 -1.05 7.97
C ALA A 97 -9.17 -1.40 9.03
N TYR A 98 -8.21 -0.53 9.26
CA TYR A 98 -7.13 -0.74 10.22
C TYR A 98 -7.44 -0.25 11.64
N SER A 99 -8.71 0.06 11.95
CA SER A 99 -9.13 0.56 13.26
C SER A 99 -8.77 -0.38 14.43
N ARG A 100 -8.63 -1.69 14.19
CA ARG A 100 -8.19 -2.65 15.21
C ARG A 100 -6.71 -2.44 15.58
N LEU A 101 -5.85 -2.18 14.60
CA LEU A 101 -4.43 -1.87 14.84
C LEU A 101 -4.27 -0.50 15.48
N ALA A 102 -5.06 0.46 15.05
CA ALA A 102 -5.03 1.85 15.53
C ALA A 102 -5.33 2.01 17.03
N LYS A 103 -5.88 0.99 17.71
CA LYS A 103 -6.10 1.00 19.17
C LYS A 103 -4.80 0.95 19.96
N ASP A 104 -3.81 0.24 19.44
CA ASP A 104 -2.58 -0.09 20.16
C ASP A 104 -1.34 0.52 19.50
N TYR A 105 -1.40 0.78 18.19
CA TYR A 105 -0.28 1.21 17.33
C TYR A 105 -0.48 2.61 16.77
N ASP A 106 0.64 3.27 16.49
CA ASP A 106 0.71 4.54 15.78
C ASP A 106 0.90 4.26 14.29
N VAL A 107 -0.17 4.39 13.52
CA VAL A 107 -0.24 3.92 12.15
C VAL A 107 -0.03 5.06 11.16
N TYR A 108 0.86 4.86 10.22
CA TYR A 108 1.18 5.76 9.11
C TYR A 108 0.89 5.05 7.79
N LEU A 109 0.29 5.74 6.84
CA LEU A 109 0.21 5.27 5.48
C LEU A 109 0.86 6.29 4.56
N PHE A 110 1.82 5.83 3.76
CA PHE A 110 2.48 6.63 2.73
C PHE A 110 1.97 6.24 1.36
N ASP A 111 1.74 7.24 0.50
CA ASP A 111 1.59 7.03 -0.94
C ASP A 111 2.97 7.03 -1.61
N ARG A 112 3.04 6.94 -2.92
CA ARG A 112 4.26 7.25 -3.69
C ARG A 112 4.36 8.75 -3.90
N ILE A 113 5.49 9.21 -4.43
CA ILE A 113 5.63 10.60 -4.86
C ILE A 113 4.54 10.96 -5.88
N ARG A 114 4.09 12.21 -5.88
CA ARG A 114 2.96 12.66 -6.72
C ARG A 114 3.24 12.59 -8.22
N VAL A 115 4.47 12.82 -8.62
CA VAL A 115 4.89 12.85 -10.04
C VAL A 115 6.10 11.96 -10.21
N PHE A 116 5.93 10.85 -10.93
CA PHE A 116 7.01 9.91 -11.19
C PHE A 116 7.95 10.46 -12.28
N PRO A 117 9.27 10.27 -12.14
CA PRO A 117 10.19 10.45 -13.26
C PRO A 117 9.92 9.41 -14.35
N GLU A 118 10.55 9.56 -15.52
CA GLU A 118 10.36 8.65 -16.66
C GLU A 118 10.74 7.19 -16.36
N LYS A 119 11.66 6.97 -15.42
CA LYS A 119 12.02 5.68 -14.87
C LYS A 119 11.91 5.75 -13.36
N TYR A 120 11.20 4.82 -12.79
CA TYR A 120 10.94 4.79 -11.36
C TYR A 120 10.60 3.35 -10.95
N ASP A 121 11.58 2.63 -10.49
CA ASP A 121 11.43 1.23 -10.12
C ASP A 121 11.12 1.04 -8.63
N VAL A 122 10.99 -0.21 -8.21
CA VAL A 122 10.69 -0.57 -6.80
C VAL A 122 11.80 -0.10 -5.87
N TYR A 123 13.05 -0.09 -6.31
CA TYR A 123 14.19 0.38 -5.52
C TYR A 123 14.13 1.90 -5.29
N ASP A 124 13.80 2.66 -6.34
CA ASP A 124 13.59 4.10 -6.25
C ASP A 124 12.41 4.45 -5.32
N MET A 125 11.30 3.70 -5.44
CA MET A 125 10.11 3.87 -4.58
C MET A 125 10.43 3.62 -3.10
N ALA A 126 11.21 2.59 -2.82
CA ALA A 126 11.64 2.25 -1.46
C ALA A 126 12.57 3.34 -0.89
N GLU A 127 13.52 3.84 -1.68
CA GLU A 127 14.45 4.89 -1.28
C GLU A 127 13.73 6.20 -0.99
N ASP A 128 12.81 6.63 -1.85
CA ASP A 128 11.99 7.82 -1.62
C ASP A 128 11.11 7.68 -0.37
N THR A 129 10.60 6.47 -0.08
CA THR A 129 9.81 6.20 1.12
C THR A 129 10.68 6.26 2.38
N LEU A 130 11.87 5.68 2.37
CA LEU A 130 12.84 5.81 3.47
C LEU A 130 13.18 7.28 3.71
N ARG A 131 13.40 8.02 2.65
CA ARG A 131 13.66 9.46 2.73
C ARG A 131 12.50 10.21 3.39
N ALA A 132 11.25 9.90 3.02
CA ALA A 132 10.06 10.49 3.61
C ALA A 132 9.91 10.12 5.11
N ILE A 133 10.16 8.86 5.47
CA ILE A 133 10.15 8.36 6.85
C ILE A 133 11.14 9.16 7.71
N HIS A 134 12.37 9.34 7.24
CA HIS A 134 13.38 10.13 7.95
C HIS A 134 13.01 11.60 8.07
N ALA A 135 12.49 12.21 7.01
CA ALA A 135 12.11 13.61 7.00
C ALA A 135 11.02 13.94 8.05
N ILE A 136 10.16 12.97 8.39
CA ILE A 136 9.17 13.13 9.47
C ILE A 136 9.64 12.59 10.83
N GLY A 137 10.90 12.19 10.94
CA GLY A 137 11.54 11.77 12.20
C GLY A 137 11.13 10.37 12.68
N LEU A 138 10.64 9.49 11.80
CA LEU A 138 10.35 8.11 12.16
C LEU A 138 11.63 7.27 12.18
N LYS A 139 11.70 6.38 13.15
CA LYS A 139 12.78 5.40 13.36
C LYS A 139 12.16 4.13 13.93
N ASP A 140 12.83 3.01 13.73
CA ASP A 140 12.45 1.72 14.31
C ASP A 140 10.98 1.42 14.03
N VAL A 141 10.63 1.28 12.74
CA VAL A 141 9.26 1.13 12.26
C VAL A 141 8.94 -0.30 11.86
N ASN A 142 7.77 -0.76 12.22
CA ASN A 142 7.19 -1.98 11.66
C ASN A 142 6.62 -1.64 10.28
N ILE A 143 6.99 -2.35 9.23
CA ILE A 143 6.51 -2.07 7.87
C ILE A 143 5.53 -3.16 7.43
N MET A 144 4.33 -2.75 7.08
CA MET A 144 3.31 -3.59 6.47
C MET A 144 3.22 -3.25 4.99
N GLY A 145 3.77 -4.10 4.14
CA GLY A 145 3.71 -3.96 2.70
C GLY A 145 2.66 -4.86 2.06
N VAL A 146 1.91 -4.36 1.09
CA VAL A 146 0.93 -5.12 0.32
C VAL A 146 1.38 -5.19 -1.14
N SER A 147 1.49 -6.37 -1.74
CA SER A 147 1.84 -6.55 -3.15
C SER A 147 3.14 -5.78 -3.50
N GLN A 148 3.13 -4.83 -4.43
CA GLN A 148 4.28 -3.96 -4.72
C GLN A 148 4.83 -3.27 -3.46
N GLY A 149 3.96 -2.89 -2.51
CA GLY A 149 4.40 -2.33 -1.22
C GLY A 149 5.22 -3.32 -0.39
N SER A 150 5.01 -4.63 -0.53
CA SER A 150 5.85 -5.66 0.10
C SER A 150 7.23 -5.77 -0.54
N MET A 151 7.32 -5.56 -1.86
CA MET A 151 8.60 -5.49 -2.57
C MET A 151 9.42 -4.27 -2.08
N MET A 152 8.77 -3.11 -1.95
CA MET A 152 9.40 -1.92 -1.35
C MET A 152 9.87 -2.20 0.07
N ALA A 153 9.04 -2.85 0.91
CA ALA A 153 9.39 -3.19 2.29
C ALA A 153 10.63 -4.09 2.38
N LEU A 154 10.76 -5.08 1.48
CA LEU A 154 11.96 -5.91 1.37
C LEU A 154 13.21 -5.07 1.06
N VAL A 155 13.12 -4.18 0.06
CA VAL A 155 14.23 -3.28 -0.30
C VAL A 155 14.60 -2.36 0.86
N MET A 156 13.61 -1.81 1.58
CA MET A 156 13.85 -0.94 2.72
C MET A 156 14.61 -1.67 3.84
N ALA A 157 14.23 -2.91 4.17
CA ALA A 157 14.93 -3.71 5.17
C ALA A 157 16.35 -4.12 4.73
N LEU A 158 16.59 -4.28 3.44
CA LEU A 158 17.92 -4.54 2.88
C LEU A 158 18.82 -3.31 2.90
N ARG A 159 18.27 -2.13 2.64
CA ARG A 159 19.00 -0.86 2.55
C ARG A 159 19.30 -0.25 3.92
N GLU A 160 18.32 -0.28 4.81
CA GLU A 160 18.40 0.36 6.13
C GLU A 160 17.84 -0.56 7.24
N PRO A 161 18.55 -1.66 7.57
CA PRO A 161 18.07 -2.64 8.54
C PRO A 161 17.84 -2.04 9.95
N GLU A 162 18.51 -0.94 10.30
CA GLU A 162 18.33 -0.26 11.58
C GLU A 162 17.07 0.64 11.63
N THR A 163 16.50 0.97 10.47
CA THR A 163 15.25 1.72 10.38
C THR A 163 14.03 0.80 10.49
N VAL A 164 14.19 -0.48 10.10
CA VAL A 164 13.09 -1.46 10.00
C VAL A 164 13.09 -2.41 11.19
N HIS A 165 12.09 -2.29 12.06
CA HIS A 165 11.89 -3.15 13.22
C HIS A 165 11.41 -4.55 12.84
N SER A 166 10.36 -4.61 12.01
CA SER A 166 9.78 -5.86 11.50
C SER A 166 9.08 -5.67 10.16
N LEU A 167 8.86 -6.77 9.43
CA LEU A 167 8.15 -6.79 8.15
C LEU A 167 6.89 -7.65 8.23
N MET A 168 5.77 -7.13 7.74
CA MET A 168 4.56 -7.88 7.45
C MET A 168 4.30 -7.79 5.95
N LEU A 169 4.58 -8.87 5.23
CA LEU A 169 4.56 -8.94 3.78
C LEU A 169 3.28 -9.65 3.33
N CYS A 170 2.40 -8.93 2.66
CA CYS A 170 1.08 -9.38 2.28
C CYS A 170 1.01 -9.53 0.76
N SER A 171 0.67 -10.74 0.29
CA SER A 171 0.71 -11.11 -1.13
C SER A 171 2.03 -10.69 -1.80
N PRO A 172 3.18 -11.10 -1.23
CA PRO A 172 4.48 -10.59 -1.62
C PRO A 172 5.11 -11.32 -2.80
N ALA A 173 6.12 -10.68 -3.40
CA ALA A 173 7.11 -11.35 -4.22
C ALA A 173 8.50 -10.73 -3.95
N SER A 174 9.54 -11.56 -4.05
CA SER A 174 10.94 -11.11 -4.04
C SER A 174 11.51 -10.94 -5.44
N ARG A 175 10.82 -11.44 -6.47
CA ARG A 175 11.10 -11.26 -7.89
C ARG A 175 9.82 -11.44 -8.70
N ILE A 176 9.83 -10.97 -9.94
CA ILE A 176 8.74 -11.15 -10.90
C ILE A 176 9.16 -12.19 -11.93
N ASP A 177 8.63 -13.41 -11.80
CA ASP A 177 8.92 -14.51 -12.72
C ASP A 177 8.05 -14.46 -13.99
N ASP A 178 6.81 -13.95 -13.87
CA ASP A 178 5.88 -13.79 -15.01
C ASP A 178 5.24 -12.38 -15.00
N PRO A 179 5.69 -11.46 -15.85
CA PRO A 179 5.17 -10.11 -15.92
C PRO A 179 3.85 -9.97 -16.71
N THR A 180 3.31 -11.05 -17.29
CA THR A 180 2.16 -11.00 -18.22
C THR A 180 0.95 -10.23 -17.67
N THR A 181 0.65 -10.37 -16.38
CA THR A 181 -0.45 -9.64 -15.74
C THR A 181 -0.16 -8.15 -15.68
N LEU A 182 1.06 -7.76 -15.30
CA LEU A 182 1.50 -6.35 -15.21
C LEU A 182 1.50 -5.70 -16.60
N GLU A 183 2.03 -6.40 -17.60
CA GLU A 183 2.04 -5.95 -19.01
C GLU A 183 0.62 -5.72 -19.55
N THR A 184 -0.31 -6.63 -19.21
CA THR A 184 -1.72 -6.49 -19.60
C THR A 184 -2.34 -5.24 -19.00
N TRP A 185 -2.15 -5.01 -17.71
CA TRP A 185 -2.66 -3.81 -17.03
C TRP A 185 -2.03 -2.53 -17.58
N ARG A 186 -0.71 -2.57 -17.81
CA ARG A 186 0.03 -1.44 -18.40
C ARG A 186 -0.53 -1.05 -19.75
N LYS A 187 -0.72 -2.02 -20.64
CA LYS A 187 -1.30 -1.77 -21.99
C LYS A 187 -2.71 -1.15 -21.91
N LEU A 188 -3.58 -1.69 -21.06
CA LEU A 188 -4.92 -1.15 -20.88
C LEU A 188 -4.91 0.27 -20.30
N ALA A 189 -3.95 0.58 -19.42
CA ALA A 189 -3.75 1.91 -18.87
C ALA A 189 -3.21 2.89 -19.91
N GLU A 190 -2.27 2.48 -20.76
CA GLU A 190 -1.76 3.27 -21.91
C GLU A 190 -2.90 3.63 -22.90
N GLU A 191 -3.80 2.69 -23.13
CA GLU A 191 -4.99 2.88 -23.97
C GLU A 191 -6.08 3.72 -23.29
N ARG A 192 -5.95 4.08 -22.01
CA ARG A 192 -7.00 4.74 -21.19
C ARG A 192 -8.30 3.94 -21.14
N ASN A 193 -8.21 2.63 -21.28
CA ASN A 193 -9.36 1.74 -21.23
C ASN A 193 -9.67 1.34 -19.78
N THR A 194 -10.14 2.31 -18.99
CA THR A 194 -10.42 2.13 -17.55
C THR A 194 -11.36 0.98 -17.25
N PRO A 195 -12.49 0.80 -17.97
CA PRO A 195 -13.39 -0.32 -17.68
C PRO A 195 -12.70 -1.68 -17.87
N ALA A 196 -11.97 -1.86 -18.97
CA ALA A 196 -11.25 -3.11 -19.22
C ALA A 196 -10.08 -3.32 -18.23
N LEU A 197 -9.40 -2.25 -17.84
CA LEU A 197 -8.34 -2.30 -16.82
C LEU A 197 -8.91 -2.76 -15.48
N MET A 198 -10.00 -2.19 -15.01
CA MET A 198 -10.61 -2.55 -13.73
C MET A 198 -11.22 -3.97 -13.75
N GLU A 199 -11.77 -4.38 -14.88
CA GLU A 199 -12.23 -5.76 -15.09
C GLU A 199 -11.04 -6.74 -14.97
N ALA A 200 -9.99 -6.54 -15.77
CA ALA A 200 -8.80 -7.39 -15.76
C ALA A 200 -8.09 -7.40 -14.39
N PHE A 201 -8.10 -6.25 -13.69
CA PHE A 201 -7.58 -6.13 -12.34
C PHE A 201 -8.40 -6.98 -11.37
N GLY A 202 -9.73 -6.79 -11.34
CA GLY A 202 -10.62 -7.52 -10.45
C GLY A 202 -10.57 -9.03 -10.65
N GLU A 203 -10.54 -9.48 -11.91
CA GLU A 203 -10.43 -10.92 -12.25
C GLU A 203 -9.13 -11.55 -11.78
N LYS A 204 -8.03 -10.81 -11.69
CA LYS A 204 -6.73 -11.33 -11.26
C LYS A 204 -6.52 -11.23 -9.76
N VAL A 205 -6.93 -10.11 -9.16
CA VAL A 205 -6.68 -9.82 -7.74
C VAL A 205 -7.58 -10.63 -6.82
N TYR A 206 -8.86 -10.80 -7.17
CA TYR A 206 -9.85 -11.43 -6.30
C TYR A 206 -10.26 -12.81 -6.75
N THR A 207 -10.80 -13.62 -5.83
CA THR A 207 -11.48 -14.86 -6.18
C THR A 207 -12.70 -14.56 -7.05
N PRO A 208 -13.12 -15.48 -7.95
CA PRO A 208 -14.29 -15.25 -8.82
C PRO A 208 -15.56 -14.90 -8.04
N SER A 209 -15.77 -15.52 -6.88
CA SER A 209 -16.95 -15.28 -6.04
C SER A 209 -16.92 -13.91 -5.37
N PHE A 210 -15.75 -13.44 -4.96
CA PHE A 210 -15.59 -12.11 -4.37
C PHE A 210 -15.71 -11.03 -5.44
N PHE A 211 -15.07 -11.22 -6.59
CA PHE A 211 -15.14 -10.29 -7.71
C PHE A 211 -16.58 -10.12 -8.19
N GLU A 212 -17.29 -11.20 -8.49
CA GLU A 212 -18.70 -11.13 -8.96
C GLU A 212 -19.60 -10.39 -7.95
N LYS A 213 -19.43 -10.67 -6.67
CA LYS A 213 -20.22 -10.02 -5.60
C LYS A 213 -19.96 -8.52 -5.50
N ASN A 214 -18.75 -8.07 -5.81
CA ASN A 214 -18.29 -6.70 -5.61
C ASN A 214 -17.99 -5.97 -6.93
N ARG A 215 -18.32 -6.59 -8.07
CA ARG A 215 -17.94 -6.16 -9.40
C ARG A 215 -18.28 -4.71 -9.68
N ASP A 216 -19.53 -4.31 -9.41
CA ASP A 216 -19.99 -2.94 -9.69
C ASP A 216 -19.12 -1.88 -8.98
N ILE A 217 -18.64 -2.19 -7.80
CA ILE A 217 -17.78 -1.31 -7.03
C ILE A 217 -16.35 -1.35 -7.59
N ILE A 218 -15.81 -2.55 -7.84
CA ILE A 218 -14.45 -2.73 -8.36
C ILE A 218 -14.27 -1.98 -9.68
N LEU A 219 -15.26 -2.00 -10.54
CA LEU A 219 -15.22 -1.30 -11.82
C LEU A 219 -15.13 0.23 -11.68
N THR A 220 -15.56 0.79 -10.56
CA THR A 220 -15.49 2.25 -10.32
C THR A 220 -14.15 2.73 -9.74
N LEU A 221 -13.23 1.83 -9.40
CA LEU A 221 -11.97 2.21 -8.76
C LEU A 221 -11.09 3.14 -9.58
N GLY A 222 -11.18 3.03 -10.89
CA GLY A 222 -10.44 3.90 -11.80
C GLY A 222 -11.18 5.17 -12.20
N ASP A 223 -12.42 5.39 -11.74
CA ASP A 223 -13.24 6.52 -12.16
C ASP A 223 -12.60 7.86 -11.78
N GLY A 224 -12.50 8.75 -12.76
CA GLY A 224 -11.93 10.09 -12.57
C GLY A 224 -10.41 10.12 -12.40
N ALA A 225 -9.70 9.04 -12.75
CA ALA A 225 -8.24 9.05 -12.77
C ALA A 225 -7.71 10.14 -13.72
N SER A 226 -6.75 10.92 -13.22
CA SER A 226 -6.07 11.97 -13.97
C SER A 226 -5.02 11.41 -14.93
N GLU A 227 -4.61 12.17 -15.93
CA GLU A 227 -3.52 11.80 -16.82
C GLU A 227 -2.19 11.54 -16.08
N GLN A 228 -1.96 12.26 -14.98
CA GLN A 228 -0.77 12.02 -14.16
C GLN A 228 -0.84 10.68 -13.43
N GLU A 229 -2.01 10.30 -12.92
CA GLU A 229 -2.22 9.00 -12.27
C GLU A 229 -2.04 7.85 -13.27
N TYR A 230 -2.57 7.96 -14.48
CA TYR A 230 -2.29 6.98 -15.53
C TYR A 230 -0.81 6.87 -15.87
N LYS A 231 -0.12 8.01 -16.00
CA LYS A 231 1.32 8.02 -16.26
C LYS A 231 2.09 7.35 -15.14
N ASN A 232 1.79 7.69 -13.89
CA ASN A 232 2.40 7.07 -12.72
C ASN A 232 2.14 5.56 -12.67
N PHE A 233 0.92 5.14 -12.96
CA PHE A 233 0.53 3.72 -12.95
C PHE A 233 1.32 2.92 -13.99
N VAL A 234 1.43 3.43 -15.23
CA VAL A 234 2.22 2.80 -16.29
C VAL A 234 3.69 2.67 -15.86
N ILE A 235 4.31 3.75 -15.39
CA ILE A 235 5.71 3.75 -14.92
C ILE A 235 5.88 2.80 -13.73
N SER A 236 4.91 2.75 -12.80
CA SER A 236 4.93 1.85 -11.65
C SER A 236 4.94 0.39 -12.06
N LEU A 237 4.13 0.01 -13.04
CA LEU A 237 4.11 -1.36 -13.57
C LEU A 237 5.41 -1.71 -14.27
N GLU A 238 5.92 -0.84 -15.16
CA GLU A 238 7.24 -1.03 -15.81
C GLU A 238 8.37 -1.20 -14.80
N GLY A 239 8.39 -0.36 -13.75
CA GLY A 239 9.38 -0.44 -12.67
C GLY A 239 9.25 -1.68 -11.79
N THR A 240 8.12 -2.39 -11.87
CA THR A 240 7.89 -3.64 -11.13
C THR A 240 8.27 -4.88 -11.97
N GLU A 241 8.09 -4.84 -13.28
CA GLU A 241 8.30 -6.00 -14.20
C GLU A 241 9.69 -6.64 -14.07
N GLY A 242 10.73 -5.84 -13.78
CA GLY A 242 12.11 -6.32 -13.62
C GLY A 242 12.59 -6.47 -12.18
N PHE A 243 11.70 -6.42 -11.22
CA PHE A 243 12.07 -6.51 -9.81
C PHE A 243 12.64 -7.89 -9.44
N ASP A 244 13.82 -7.91 -8.83
CA ASP A 244 14.46 -9.11 -8.28
C ASP A 244 15.41 -8.75 -7.12
N CYS A 245 15.06 -9.17 -5.90
CA CYS A 245 15.92 -9.13 -4.72
C CYS A 245 16.07 -10.52 -4.06
N TYR A 246 15.72 -11.61 -4.77
CA TYR A 246 15.64 -12.95 -4.19
C TYR A 246 16.94 -13.39 -3.52
N GLU A 247 18.08 -13.24 -4.17
CA GLU A 247 19.37 -13.65 -3.62
C GLU A 247 19.81 -12.83 -2.40
N GLN A 248 19.23 -11.63 -2.23
CA GLN A 248 19.52 -10.73 -1.13
C GLN A 248 18.65 -11.00 0.11
N LEU A 249 17.57 -11.77 -0.01
CA LEU A 249 16.65 -12.06 1.11
C LEU A 249 17.38 -12.51 2.37
N LYS A 250 18.40 -13.36 2.22
CA LYS A 250 19.25 -13.87 3.33
C LYS A 250 19.96 -12.77 4.15
N GLU A 251 20.00 -11.54 3.66
CA GLU A 251 20.58 -10.39 4.34
C GLU A 251 19.59 -9.71 5.29
N ILE A 252 18.29 -9.97 5.17
CA ILE A 252 17.25 -9.45 6.07
C ILE A 252 17.46 -10.02 7.47
N ARG A 253 17.41 -9.16 8.49
CA ARG A 253 17.69 -9.51 9.88
C ARG A 253 16.52 -9.34 10.83
N CYS A 254 15.56 -8.48 10.48
CA CYS A 254 14.38 -8.22 11.31
C CYS A 254 13.39 -9.39 11.26
N PRO A 255 12.48 -9.51 12.24
CA PRO A 255 11.36 -10.45 12.18
C PRO A 255 10.49 -10.21 10.94
N VAL A 256 10.02 -11.30 10.32
CA VAL A 256 9.21 -11.25 9.10
C VAL A 256 7.99 -12.16 9.25
N LEU A 257 6.81 -11.62 8.92
CA LEU A 257 5.58 -12.38 8.69
C LEU A 257 5.22 -12.31 7.21
N VAL A 258 4.99 -13.45 6.58
CA VAL A 258 4.44 -13.54 5.22
C VAL A 258 2.99 -13.97 5.28
N ILE A 259 2.11 -13.20 4.65
CA ILE A 259 0.71 -13.58 4.41
C ILE A 259 0.52 -13.71 2.91
N GLY A 260 0.17 -14.92 2.45
CA GLY A 260 -0.08 -15.24 1.05
C GLY A 260 -1.45 -15.91 0.85
N ALA A 261 -1.76 -16.25 -0.39
CA ALA A 261 -3.01 -16.90 -0.77
C ALA A 261 -2.77 -17.98 -1.84
N SER A 262 -3.44 -19.14 -1.70
CA SER A 262 -3.20 -20.29 -2.58
C SER A 262 -3.67 -20.08 -4.02
N GLU A 263 -4.64 -19.16 -4.23
CA GLU A 263 -5.17 -18.83 -5.55
C GLU A 263 -4.73 -17.42 -6.02
N ASP A 264 -3.54 -16.97 -5.59
CA ASP A 264 -2.95 -15.73 -6.10
C ASP A 264 -2.67 -15.86 -7.62
N ARG A 265 -3.40 -15.08 -8.43
CA ARG A 265 -3.31 -15.07 -9.89
C ARG A 265 -2.57 -13.86 -10.45
N VAL A 266 -2.01 -13.03 -9.57
CA VAL A 266 -1.18 -11.88 -9.94
C VAL A 266 0.29 -12.25 -9.89
N LEU A 267 0.77 -12.74 -8.74
CA LEU A 267 2.18 -13.07 -8.50
C LEU A 267 2.43 -14.57 -8.33
N GLY A 268 1.35 -15.35 -8.10
CA GLY A 268 1.43 -16.76 -7.80
C GLY A 268 1.81 -17.06 -6.34
N VAL A 269 1.24 -18.10 -5.76
CA VAL A 269 1.54 -18.50 -4.37
C VAL A 269 3.02 -18.87 -4.17
N GLN A 270 3.72 -19.31 -5.23
CA GLN A 270 5.13 -19.67 -5.16
C GLN A 270 6.00 -18.46 -4.77
N ALA A 271 5.63 -17.26 -5.19
CA ALA A 271 6.35 -16.04 -4.80
C ALA A 271 6.37 -15.82 -3.26
N ALA A 272 5.27 -16.17 -2.57
CA ALA A 272 5.25 -16.15 -1.11
C ALA A 272 6.09 -17.28 -0.51
N TYR A 273 6.00 -18.51 -1.05
CA TYR A 273 6.82 -19.63 -0.58
C TYR A 273 8.32 -19.40 -0.75
N ASP A 274 8.75 -18.78 -1.83
CA ASP A 274 10.17 -18.44 -2.07
C ASP A 274 10.72 -17.57 -0.93
N ILE A 275 9.95 -16.60 -0.45
CA ILE A 275 10.34 -15.76 0.69
C ILE A 275 10.34 -16.56 1.99
N ILE A 276 9.28 -17.34 2.25
CA ILE A 276 9.14 -18.17 3.46
C ILE A 276 10.32 -19.15 3.58
N GLU A 277 10.64 -19.83 2.48
CA GLU A 277 11.72 -20.81 2.45
C GLU A 277 13.09 -20.17 2.61
N SER A 278 13.33 -19.01 1.98
CA SER A 278 14.60 -18.29 2.08
C SER A 278 14.86 -17.73 3.47
N LEU A 279 13.82 -17.17 4.11
CA LEU A 279 13.93 -16.50 5.41
C LEU A 279 13.62 -17.40 6.61
N GLN A 280 12.99 -18.57 6.40
CA GLN A 280 12.48 -19.43 7.48
C GLN A 280 11.63 -18.64 8.49
N CYS A 281 10.77 -17.76 7.98
CA CYS A 281 10.02 -16.78 8.74
C CYS A 281 8.60 -17.26 9.10
N GLU A 282 7.90 -16.50 9.95
CA GLU A 282 6.50 -16.72 10.24
C GLU A 282 5.65 -16.55 8.98
N SER A 283 4.62 -17.38 8.84
CA SER A 283 3.79 -17.32 7.64
C SER A 283 2.38 -17.81 7.86
N PHE A 284 1.46 -17.29 7.04
CA PHE A 284 0.09 -17.80 6.93
C PHE A 284 -0.35 -17.75 5.47
N ILE A 285 -0.66 -18.93 4.90
CA ILE A 285 -1.19 -19.04 3.53
C ILE A 285 -2.67 -19.33 3.60
N TYR A 286 -3.47 -18.41 3.08
CA TYR A 286 -4.92 -18.54 3.01
C TYR A 286 -5.32 -19.46 1.85
N GLU A 287 -5.92 -20.60 2.17
CA GLU A 287 -6.42 -21.56 1.17
C GLU A 287 -7.72 -21.07 0.52
N GLY A 288 -7.77 -21.08 -0.82
CA GLY A 288 -8.94 -20.70 -1.60
C GLY A 288 -9.16 -19.18 -1.71
N TYR A 289 -8.17 -18.36 -1.34
CA TYR A 289 -8.20 -16.90 -1.47
C TYR A 289 -7.31 -16.43 -2.62
N GLY A 290 -7.65 -15.27 -3.19
CA GLY A 290 -6.88 -14.62 -4.25
C GLY A 290 -5.78 -13.68 -3.73
N HIS A 291 -5.14 -12.99 -4.65
CA HIS A 291 -4.11 -11.98 -4.34
C HIS A 291 -4.62 -10.91 -3.35
N GLY A 292 -5.89 -10.52 -3.48
CA GLY A 292 -6.57 -9.57 -2.60
C GLY A 292 -6.98 -10.12 -1.23
N VAL A 293 -6.21 -11.06 -0.66
CA VAL A 293 -6.51 -11.70 0.63
C VAL A 293 -6.77 -10.70 1.76
N TYR A 294 -6.12 -9.56 1.73
CA TYR A 294 -6.29 -8.47 2.69
C TYR A 294 -7.70 -7.83 2.67
N ASP A 295 -8.45 -7.98 1.55
CA ASP A 295 -9.84 -7.56 1.41
C ASP A 295 -10.82 -8.73 1.61
N GLU A 296 -10.41 -9.94 1.24
CA GLU A 296 -11.26 -11.12 1.24
C GLU A 296 -11.33 -11.83 2.60
N ALA A 297 -10.21 -11.88 3.37
CA ALA A 297 -10.11 -12.65 4.60
C ALA A 297 -10.50 -11.80 5.83
N PRO A 298 -11.55 -12.22 6.59
CA PRO A 298 -12.07 -11.41 7.70
C PRO A 298 -11.16 -11.37 8.93
N ASP A 299 -10.22 -12.29 9.03
CA ASP A 299 -9.28 -12.45 10.15
C ASP A 299 -7.84 -12.02 9.80
N TYR A 300 -7.63 -11.52 8.59
CA TYR A 300 -6.33 -11.05 8.10
C TYR A 300 -5.57 -10.18 9.11
N LEU A 301 -6.23 -9.15 9.68
CA LEU A 301 -5.61 -8.29 10.70
C LEU A 301 -5.34 -9.00 12.03
N THR A 302 -5.89 -10.17 12.26
CA THR A 302 -5.62 -10.94 13.48
C THR A 302 -4.19 -11.49 13.47
N HIS A 303 -3.74 -11.99 12.34
CA HIS A 303 -2.36 -12.47 12.18
C HIS A 303 -1.36 -11.30 12.24
N ILE A 304 -1.66 -10.19 11.57
CA ILE A 304 -0.86 -8.96 11.63
C ILE A 304 -0.69 -8.48 13.08
N LYS A 305 -1.82 -8.39 13.81
CA LYS A 305 -1.79 -7.91 15.20
C LYS A 305 -1.05 -8.86 16.14
N ALA A 306 -1.24 -10.17 15.99
CA ALA A 306 -0.55 -11.16 16.81
C ALA A 306 0.97 -11.05 16.66
N PHE A 307 1.45 -10.95 15.40
CA PHE A 307 2.85 -10.75 15.09
C PHE A 307 3.41 -9.44 15.67
N LEU A 308 2.68 -8.34 15.49
CA LEU A 308 3.08 -7.05 16.06
C LEU A 308 3.13 -7.07 17.60
N ASP A 309 2.16 -7.70 18.25
CA ASP A 309 2.12 -7.80 19.73
C ASP A 309 3.29 -8.64 20.25
N GLU A 310 3.72 -9.69 19.53
CA GLU A 310 4.85 -10.54 19.92
C GLU A 310 6.19 -9.81 19.81
N HIS A 311 6.37 -9.05 18.73
CA HIS A 311 7.67 -8.44 18.42
C HIS A 311 7.81 -6.99 18.94
N ASN A 312 6.79 -6.39 19.57
CA ASN A 312 6.85 -5.06 20.19
C ASN A 312 6.54 -5.09 21.71
N ALA A 313 6.63 -6.27 22.36
CA ALA A 313 6.33 -6.45 23.80
C ALA A 313 7.45 -5.92 24.71
#